data_c729f2b4059fe70fe810c043b1e52046
#
_entry.id   c729f2b4059fe70fe810c043b1e52046
#
_cell.length_a   1.000
_cell.length_b   1.000
_cell.length_c   1.000
_cell.angle_alpha   90.00
_cell.angle_beta   90.00
_cell.angle_gamma   90.00
#
_symmetry.space_group_name_H-M   'P 1'
#
loop_
_entity.id
_entity.type
_entity.pdbx_description
1 polymer ?
#
loop_
_entity_poly.entity_id
_entity_poly.type
_entity_poly.pdbx_seq_one_letter_code
_entity_poly.pdbx_strand_id
1 'polypeptide(L)'
;MKISVLLPTRNRLAYLEFAIETVRRQDSADWEIVISDNDSSEDIASYVASLEDDRIRCARTPRFLPVTENWNAALAMSSGDYVVMMGDDDALLPGYIKQMCSLVERFEQPDIIYAGSLLFTYPNVDPNHPNGFLAPNSYAEFFDHTHEPFVVSHESASTAVRRSMDFRHAFNFNMQLSLVSRRLIDELRPHGDFFQSPFPDFYATCVALLKARRIVAEPRPRVVIGVTPKSYGFYHLNEREQEGRAFLNTEHNQQAQLPGTNINEGWLGAMEAVEANYGAEFGLRVSRRRYRMVQAGHVYTRRFRGVGSKAEVEQLEGSLNISERLLFRGAYTVARALARVLPQRLWNFLSRRALGQYPDWDPAREDGRYANILEVFERQEGTSLK
;
A
#
# COMPACT_ATOMS: atom_id res chain seq x y z
N MET A 1 -16.33 2.87 -21.73
CA MET A 1 -16.04 2.43 -20.36
C MET A 1 -15.40 3.61 -19.63
N LYS A 2 -15.78 3.86 -18.38
CA LYS A 2 -15.24 5.00 -17.60
C LYS A 2 -14.48 4.50 -16.37
N ILE A 3 -13.30 5.05 -16.09
CA ILE A 3 -12.49 4.75 -14.90
C ILE A 3 -12.62 5.91 -13.91
N SER A 4 -13.01 5.62 -12.67
CA SER A 4 -12.96 6.58 -11.56
C SER A 4 -11.59 6.52 -10.89
N VAL A 5 -10.87 7.63 -10.88
CA VAL A 5 -9.64 7.82 -10.10
C VAL A 5 -10.02 8.50 -8.79
N LEU A 6 -9.91 7.77 -7.67
CA LEU A 6 -10.20 8.31 -6.35
C LEU A 6 -8.95 8.95 -5.76
N LEU A 7 -9.06 10.21 -5.34
CA LEU A 7 -7.98 11.01 -4.74
C LEU A 7 -8.41 11.55 -3.36
N PRO A 8 -8.35 10.73 -2.30
CA PRO A 8 -8.50 11.25 -0.95
C PRO A 8 -7.26 12.09 -0.60
N THR A 9 -7.47 13.29 -0.06
CA THR A 9 -6.38 14.21 0.27
C THR A 9 -6.62 14.93 1.60
N ARG A 10 -5.55 15.41 2.24
CA ARG A 10 -5.61 16.31 3.39
C ARG A 10 -4.33 17.15 3.53
N ASN A 11 -4.45 18.48 3.38
CA ASN A 11 -3.34 19.42 3.55
C ASN A 11 -2.10 19.10 2.69
N ARG A 12 -2.33 18.70 1.43
CA ARG A 12 -1.28 18.23 0.51
C ARG A 12 -1.49 18.74 -0.92
N LEU A 13 -2.04 19.95 -1.07
CA LEU A 13 -2.36 20.56 -2.37
C LEU A 13 -1.19 20.50 -3.35
N ALA A 14 0.02 20.83 -2.90
CA ALA A 14 1.21 20.84 -3.75
C ALA A 14 1.58 19.47 -4.37
N TYR A 15 1.16 18.36 -3.76
CA TYR A 15 1.32 17.02 -4.33
C TYR A 15 0.10 16.62 -5.16
N LEU A 16 -1.10 16.96 -4.69
CA LEU A 16 -2.35 16.70 -5.39
C LEU A 16 -2.36 17.31 -6.79
N GLU A 17 -1.77 18.51 -6.96
CA GLU A 17 -1.61 19.15 -8.28
C GLU A 17 -0.88 18.26 -9.27
N PHE A 18 0.22 17.64 -8.87
CA PHE A 18 0.97 16.72 -9.72
C PHE A 18 0.17 15.43 -9.99
N ALA A 19 -0.48 14.87 -8.99
CA ALA A 19 -1.29 13.66 -9.15
C ALA A 19 -2.42 13.89 -10.15
N ILE A 20 -3.17 14.99 -10.03
CA ILE A 20 -4.23 15.38 -10.97
C ILE A 20 -3.67 15.54 -12.39
N GLU A 21 -2.53 16.20 -12.54
CA GLU A 21 -1.95 16.47 -13.86
C GLU A 21 -1.54 15.17 -14.57
N THR A 22 -1.08 14.14 -13.86
CA THR A 22 -0.77 12.83 -14.47
C THR A 22 -2.02 12.13 -15.04
N VAL A 23 -3.19 12.40 -14.48
CA VAL A 23 -4.47 11.89 -15.00
C VAL A 23 -4.99 12.76 -16.15
N ARG A 24 -4.88 14.08 -16.05
CA ARG A 24 -5.32 15.01 -17.12
C ARG A 24 -4.55 14.82 -18.43
N ARG A 25 -3.26 14.44 -18.34
CA ARG A 25 -2.39 14.16 -19.50
C ARG A 25 -2.53 12.75 -20.07
N GLN A 26 -3.51 11.96 -19.62
CA GLN A 26 -3.78 10.68 -20.25
C GLN A 26 -4.32 10.84 -21.67
N ASP A 27 -3.96 9.93 -22.56
CA ASP A 27 -4.32 9.91 -23.99
C ASP A 27 -5.75 9.41 -24.27
N SER A 28 -6.60 9.30 -23.24
CA SER A 28 -8.01 8.93 -23.32
C SER A 28 -8.85 9.85 -22.44
N ALA A 29 -10.09 10.09 -22.82
CA ALA A 29 -11.06 10.86 -22.05
C ALA A 29 -11.96 9.99 -21.14
N ASP A 30 -11.77 8.68 -21.11
CA ASP A 30 -12.60 7.70 -20.40
C ASP A 30 -12.32 7.66 -18.88
N TRP A 31 -12.22 8.81 -18.24
CA TRP A 31 -11.95 8.90 -16.79
C TRP A 31 -12.75 10.03 -16.12
N GLU A 32 -12.84 9.91 -14.83
CA GLU A 32 -13.20 10.99 -13.91
C GLU A 32 -12.24 10.99 -12.72
N ILE A 33 -11.98 12.15 -12.14
CA ILE A 33 -11.30 12.30 -10.86
C ILE A 33 -12.31 12.63 -9.78
N VAL A 34 -12.24 11.91 -8.66
CA VAL A 34 -13.09 12.16 -7.48
C VAL A 34 -12.21 12.46 -6.28
N ILE A 35 -12.22 13.70 -5.84
CA ILE A 35 -11.41 14.19 -4.73
C ILE A 35 -12.27 14.24 -3.46
N SER A 36 -11.85 13.53 -2.42
CA SER A 36 -12.39 13.67 -1.07
C SER A 36 -11.40 14.47 -0.22
N ASP A 37 -11.69 15.75 -0.04
CA ASP A 37 -10.91 16.66 0.80
C ASP A 37 -11.25 16.42 2.28
N ASN A 38 -10.34 15.79 3.01
CA ASN A 38 -10.54 15.38 4.40
C ASN A 38 -10.30 16.55 5.37
N ASP A 39 -11.15 17.57 5.30
CA ASP A 39 -11.11 18.75 6.15
C ASP A 39 -9.75 19.48 6.12
N SER A 40 -9.26 19.77 4.91
CA SER A 40 -8.02 20.51 4.72
C SER A 40 -8.13 21.96 5.18
N SER A 41 -7.03 22.52 5.68
CA SER A 41 -6.86 23.97 5.86
C SER A 41 -6.47 24.70 4.55
N GLU A 42 -6.02 23.94 3.54
CA GLU A 42 -5.71 24.43 2.20
C GLU A 42 -7.00 24.53 1.37
N ASP A 43 -7.08 25.46 0.44
CA ASP A 43 -8.26 25.68 -0.41
C ASP A 43 -8.21 24.77 -1.66
N ILE A 44 -8.46 23.48 -1.46
CA ILE A 44 -8.50 22.47 -2.52
C ILE A 44 -9.63 22.78 -3.52
N ALA A 45 -10.79 23.25 -3.03
CA ALA A 45 -11.96 23.49 -3.86
C ALA A 45 -11.72 24.60 -4.89
N SER A 46 -11.10 25.71 -4.50
CA SER A 46 -10.75 26.79 -5.43
C SER A 46 -9.73 26.35 -6.47
N TYR A 47 -8.73 25.56 -6.07
CA TYR A 47 -7.80 24.98 -7.03
C TYR A 47 -8.52 24.09 -8.06
N VAL A 48 -9.37 23.16 -7.61
CA VAL A 48 -10.12 22.27 -8.51
C VAL A 48 -11.02 23.07 -9.46
N ALA A 49 -11.72 24.10 -8.96
CA ALA A 49 -12.54 24.98 -9.78
C ALA A 49 -11.74 25.70 -10.87
N SER A 50 -10.48 26.09 -10.57
CA SER A 50 -9.60 26.77 -11.52
C SER A 50 -9.15 25.89 -12.70
N LEU A 51 -9.30 24.55 -12.58
CA LEU A 51 -8.93 23.61 -13.65
C LEU A 51 -9.94 23.58 -14.81
N GLU A 52 -11.17 24.11 -14.60
CA GLU A 52 -12.25 24.19 -15.58
C GLU A 52 -12.50 22.84 -16.31
N ASP A 53 -12.46 21.72 -15.57
CA ASP A 53 -12.63 20.35 -16.11
C ASP A 53 -13.76 19.62 -15.39
N ASP A 54 -14.92 19.48 -16.03
CA ASP A 54 -16.13 18.86 -15.48
C ASP A 54 -15.95 17.37 -15.09
N ARG A 55 -14.87 16.74 -15.52
CA ARG A 55 -14.51 15.36 -15.13
C ARG A 55 -13.89 15.29 -13.74
N ILE A 56 -13.55 16.44 -13.14
CA ILE A 56 -12.90 16.52 -11.81
C ILE A 56 -13.93 17.05 -10.81
N ARG A 57 -14.22 16.23 -9.81
CA ARG A 57 -15.16 16.59 -8.73
C ARG A 57 -14.44 16.57 -7.39
N CYS A 58 -14.73 17.56 -6.57
CA CYS A 58 -14.20 17.68 -5.22
C CYS A 58 -15.33 17.89 -4.21
N ALA A 59 -15.29 17.15 -3.10
CA ALA A 59 -16.13 17.43 -1.96
C ALA A 59 -15.30 17.41 -0.68
N ARG A 60 -15.55 18.40 0.19
CA ARG A 60 -14.91 18.50 1.49
C ARG A 60 -15.73 17.77 2.55
N THR A 61 -15.06 16.98 3.39
CA THR A 61 -15.69 16.32 4.53
C THR A 61 -15.98 17.35 5.64
N PRO A 62 -17.05 17.14 6.45
CA PRO A 62 -17.43 18.11 7.48
C PRO A 62 -16.49 18.14 8.69
N ARG A 63 -15.61 17.17 8.79
CA ARG A 63 -14.60 17.01 9.86
C ARG A 63 -13.46 16.12 9.38
N PHE A 64 -12.36 16.11 10.09
CA PHE A 64 -11.28 15.14 9.86
C PHE A 64 -11.78 13.71 10.13
N LEU A 65 -11.86 12.89 9.08
CA LEU A 65 -12.26 11.49 9.11
C LEU A 65 -11.05 10.56 9.24
N PRO A 66 -11.22 9.36 9.82
CA PRO A 66 -10.27 8.26 9.63
C PRO A 66 -10.02 7.99 8.13
N VAL A 67 -8.82 7.52 7.80
CA VAL A 67 -8.43 7.25 6.40
C VAL A 67 -9.44 6.39 5.66
N THR A 68 -9.95 5.35 6.31
CA THR A 68 -10.91 4.40 5.74
C THR A 68 -12.26 5.06 5.40
N GLU A 69 -12.75 5.92 6.29
CA GLU A 69 -14.00 6.67 6.05
C GLU A 69 -13.83 7.65 4.88
N ASN A 70 -12.67 8.32 4.81
CA ASN A 70 -12.37 9.25 3.70
C ASN A 70 -12.27 8.54 2.35
N TRP A 71 -11.70 7.33 2.31
CA TRP A 71 -11.62 6.53 1.10
C TRP A 71 -13.02 6.07 0.63
N ASN A 72 -13.87 5.64 1.56
CA ASN A 72 -15.25 5.30 1.26
C ASN A 72 -16.07 6.52 0.81
N ALA A 73 -15.80 7.71 1.36
CA ALA A 73 -16.42 8.95 0.90
C ALA A 73 -16.06 9.27 -0.56
N ALA A 74 -14.79 9.12 -0.96
CA ALA A 74 -14.38 9.25 -2.35
C ALA A 74 -15.06 8.20 -3.25
N LEU A 75 -15.09 6.94 -2.82
CA LEU A 75 -15.76 5.86 -3.56
C LEU A 75 -17.26 6.13 -3.76
N ALA A 76 -17.95 6.59 -2.73
CA ALA A 76 -19.39 6.89 -2.79
C ALA A 76 -19.75 7.98 -3.81
N MET A 77 -18.84 8.92 -4.07
CA MET A 77 -19.03 9.97 -5.07
C MET A 77 -18.71 9.50 -6.50
N SER A 78 -18.05 8.37 -6.68
CA SER A 78 -17.56 7.89 -7.98
C SER A 78 -18.65 7.15 -8.78
N SER A 79 -18.56 7.20 -10.12
CA SER A 79 -19.58 6.66 -11.02
C SER A 79 -19.04 5.79 -12.18
N GLY A 80 -17.71 5.60 -12.27
CA GLY A 80 -17.10 4.80 -13.33
C GLY A 80 -17.36 3.32 -13.22
N ASP A 81 -17.27 2.62 -14.35
CA ASP A 81 -17.40 1.15 -14.45
C ASP A 81 -16.28 0.41 -13.69
N TYR A 82 -15.12 1.07 -13.62
CA TYR A 82 -13.95 0.62 -12.87
C TYR A 82 -13.44 1.73 -11.96
N VAL A 83 -12.77 1.33 -10.89
CA VAL A 83 -12.25 2.23 -9.86
C VAL A 83 -10.78 1.93 -9.61
N VAL A 84 -9.96 2.95 -9.59
CA VAL A 84 -8.61 2.93 -9.03
C VAL A 84 -8.52 3.94 -7.90
N MET A 85 -8.01 3.50 -6.75
CA MET A 85 -7.70 4.38 -5.62
C MET A 85 -6.24 4.84 -5.75
N MET A 86 -6.00 6.13 -5.81
CA MET A 86 -4.68 6.72 -5.96
C MET A 86 -4.42 7.72 -4.82
N GLY A 87 -3.25 7.70 -4.24
CA GLY A 87 -2.83 8.73 -3.29
C GLY A 87 -2.62 10.09 -3.98
N ASP A 88 -2.72 11.14 -3.21
CA ASP A 88 -2.45 12.51 -3.70
C ASP A 88 -0.95 12.80 -3.95
N ASP A 89 -0.07 11.84 -3.65
CA ASP A 89 1.37 11.84 -3.95
C ASP A 89 1.79 10.78 -4.96
N ASP A 90 0.82 10.06 -5.56
CA ASP A 90 1.02 9.02 -6.56
C ASP A 90 0.82 9.53 -7.99
N ALA A 91 1.13 8.68 -8.98
CA ALA A 91 0.89 8.98 -10.40
C ALA A 91 0.38 7.76 -11.18
N LEU A 92 -0.48 7.99 -12.15
CA LEU A 92 -0.71 7.05 -13.25
C LEU A 92 0.34 7.29 -14.32
N LEU A 93 1.02 6.25 -14.81
CA LEU A 93 2.01 6.40 -15.91
C LEU A 93 1.32 6.71 -17.25
N PRO A 94 2.04 7.29 -18.21
CA PRO A 94 1.49 7.62 -19.52
C PRO A 94 0.83 6.41 -20.19
N GLY A 95 -0.35 6.63 -20.76
CA GLY A 95 -1.15 5.59 -21.42
C GLY A 95 -1.86 4.61 -20.48
N TYR A 96 -1.89 4.87 -19.16
CA TYR A 96 -2.58 4.01 -18.17
C TYR A 96 -4.05 3.76 -18.56
N ILE A 97 -4.82 4.82 -18.79
CA ILE A 97 -6.27 4.72 -19.06
C ILE A 97 -6.52 3.87 -20.31
N LYS A 98 -5.85 4.17 -21.42
CA LYS A 98 -5.96 3.42 -22.67
C LYS A 98 -5.56 1.95 -22.51
N GLN A 99 -4.46 1.69 -21.81
CA GLN A 99 -4.01 0.32 -21.56
C GLN A 99 -5.01 -0.46 -20.71
N MET A 100 -5.54 0.13 -19.63
CA MET A 100 -6.55 -0.53 -18.79
C MET A 100 -7.83 -0.82 -19.56
N CYS A 101 -8.32 0.13 -20.39
CA CYS A 101 -9.45 -0.12 -21.28
C CYS A 101 -9.20 -1.29 -22.23
N SER A 102 -8.03 -1.34 -22.87
CA SER A 102 -7.64 -2.44 -23.76
C SER A 102 -7.57 -3.80 -23.04
N LEU A 103 -7.06 -3.83 -21.81
CA LEU A 103 -7.03 -5.06 -21.00
C LEU A 103 -8.43 -5.50 -20.58
N VAL A 104 -9.31 -4.57 -20.25
CA VAL A 104 -10.71 -4.88 -19.92
C VAL A 104 -11.41 -5.53 -21.12
N GLU A 105 -11.22 -5.03 -22.33
CA GLU A 105 -11.78 -5.63 -23.53
C GLU A 105 -11.15 -6.99 -23.82
N ARG A 106 -9.81 -7.06 -23.86
CA ARG A 106 -9.04 -8.27 -24.19
C ARG A 106 -9.36 -9.45 -23.27
N PHE A 107 -9.57 -9.19 -21.98
CA PHE A 107 -9.80 -10.20 -20.97
C PHE A 107 -11.27 -10.29 -20.52
N GLU A 108 -12.20 -9.83 -21.38
CA GLU A 108 -13.66 -9.97 -21.19
C GLU A 108 -14.13 -9.46 -19.83
N GLN A 109 -13.86 -8.19 -19.54
CA GLN A 109 -14.30 -7.47 -18.34
C GLN A 109 -13.88 -8.15 -17.01
N PRO A 110 -12.57 -8.29 -16.74
CA PRO A 110 -12.08 -8.86 -15.49
C PRO A 110 -12.55 -8.03 -14.30
N ASP A 111 -12.70 -8.67 -13.15
CA ASP A 111 -13.08 -7.98 -11.92
C ASP A 111 -11.96 -7.12 -11.34
N ILE A 112 -10.72 -7.56 -11.57
CA ILE A 112 -9.53 -6.86 -11.11
C ILE A 112 -8.42 -6.96 -12.16
N ILE A 113 -7.74 -5.84 -12.39
CA ILE A 113 -6.45 -5.81 -13.07
C ILE A 113 -5.43 -5.35 -12.05
N TYR A 114 -4.48 -6.22 -11.70
CA TYR A 114 -3.41 -5.93 -10.76
C TYR A 114 -2.13 -5.60 -11.53
N ALA A 115 -1.67 -4.35 -11.42
CA ALA A 115 -0.56 -3.82 -12.21
C ALA A 115 0.75 -3.75 -11.41
N GLY A 116 1.87 -3.73 -12.12
CA GLY A 116 3.16 -3.38 -11.57
C GLY A 116 3.29 -1.88 -11.28
N SER A 117 4.32 -1.52 -10.52
CA SER A 117 4.57 -0.13 -10.13
C SER A 117 6.04 0.24 -10.08
N LEU A 118 6.29 1.55 -10.03
CA LEU A 118 7.53 2.15 -9.57
C LEU A 118 7.31 2.72 -8.16
N LEU A 119 8.36 2.84 -7.38
CA LEU A 119 8.40 3.56 -6.12
C LEU A 119 9.24 4.82 -6.29
N PHE A 120 8.66 5.96 -6.00
CA PHE A 120 9.36 7.24 -5.98
C PHE A 120 9.38 7.82 -4.56
N THR A 121 10.56 7.96 -3.98
CA THR A 121 10.73 8.71 -2.74
C THR A 121 11.15 10.13 -3.09
N TYR A 122 10.40 11.09 -2.58
CA TYR A 122 10.75 12.50 -2.70
C TYR A 122 12.04 12.82 -1.92
N PRO A 123 12.72 13.94 -2.23
CA PRO A 123 13.83 14.41 -1.41
C PRO A 123 13.44 14.56 0.08
N ASN A 124 14.40 14.29 0.97
CA ASN A 124 14.24 14.35 2.44
C ASN A 124 13.27 13.32 3.06
N VAL A 125 12.91 12.26 2.36
CA VAL A 125 12.10 11.15 2.88
C VAL A 125 12.97 10.07 3.52
N ASP A 126 13.95 9.55 2.79
CA ASP A 126 14.86 8.51 3.26
C ASP A 126 16.19 9.14 3.67
N PRO A 127 16.61 9.05 4.95
CA PRO A 127 17.91 9.59 5.39
C PRO A 127 19.13 9.01 4.65
N ASN A 128 19.00 7.79 4.11
CA ASN A 128 20.08 7.15 3.33
C ASN A 128 20.11 7.62 1.87
N HIS A 129 19.02 8.21 1.40
CA HIS A 129 18.84 8.76 0.04
C HIS A 129 18.23 10.17 0.12
N PRO A 130 18.98 11.17 0.62
CA PRO A 130 18.44 12.51 0.92
C PRO A 130 17.90 13.26 -0.32
N ASN A 131 18.36 12.90 -1.50
CA ASN A 131 17.88 13.48 -2.77
C ASN A 131 16.71 12.71 -3.40
N GLY A 132 16.14 11.73 -2.66
CA GLY A 132 15.12 10.83 -3.19
C GLY A 132 15.66 9.80 -4.18
N PHE A 133 14.81 8.86 -4.58
CA PHE A 133 15.14 7.85 -5.60
C PHE A 133 13.89 7.35 -6.32
N LEU A 134 14.09 6.79 -7.51
CA LEU A 134 13.10 6.00 -8.25
C LEU A 134 13.58 4.54 -8.33
N ALA A 135 12.69 3.59 -8.08
CA ALA A 135 13.01 2.16 -8.14
C ALA A 135 11.83 1.34 -8.67
N PRO A 136 12.06 0.20 -9.33
CA PRO A 136 11.01 -0.79 -9.58
C PRO A 136 10.35 -1.22 -8.28
N ASN A 137 9.03 -1.42 -8.27
CA ASN A 137 8.25 -1.88 -7.12
C ASN A 137 7.19 -2.91 -7.49
N SER A 138 7.37 -3.58 -8.62
CA SER A 138 6.44 -4.62 -9.09
C SER A 138 6.72 -5.92 -8.37
N TYR A 139 5.91 -6.24 -7.35
CA TYR A 139 6.01 -7.50 -6.61
C TYR A 139 4.63 -8.11 -6.32
N ALA A 140 4.46 -9.31 -6.82
CA ALA A 140 3.42 -10.24 -6.37
C ALA A 140 3.90 -11.67 -6.67
N GLU A 141 3.68 -12.61 -5.73
CA GLU A 141 4.07 -14.01 -5.92
C GLU A 141 3.32 -14.70 -7.06
N PHE A 142 2.16 -14.14 -7.44
CA PHE A 142 1.40 -14.60 -8.59
C PHE A 142 1.84 -13.94 -9.91
N PHE A 143 2.79 -12.99 -9.91
CA PHE A 143 3.41 -12.55 -11.14
C PHE A 143 4.28 -13.70 -11.67
N ASP A 144 3.93 -14.17 -12.87
CA ASP A 144 4.82 -15.02 -13.63
C ASP A 144 6.02 -14.20 -14.13
N HIS A 145 7.13 -14.85 -14.45
CA HIS A 145 8.33 -14.18 -14.98
C HIS A 145 8.14 -13.57 -16.38
N THR A 146 6.88 -13.45 -16.82
CA THR A 146 6.49 -12.79 -18.06
C THR A 146 6.34 -11.28 -17.89
N HIS A 147 6.51 -10.55 -18.98
CA HIS A 147 6.18 -9.12 -19.05
C HIS A 147 4.82 -8.88 -19.72
N GLU A 148 4.15 -9.94 -20.17
CA GLU A 148 2.85 -9.82 -20.84
C GLU A 148 1.69 -10.03 -19.87
N PRO A 149 0.57 -9.32 -20.07
CA PRO A 149 -0.62 -9.50 -19.24
C PRO A 149 -1.21 -10.92 -19.37
N PHE A 150 -1.62 -11.51 -18.25
CA PHE A 150 -2.17 -12.86 -18.18
C PHE A 150 -3.26 -13.00 -17.08
N VAL A 151 -4.04 -14.09 -17.17
CA VAL A 151 -5.06 -14.41 -16.17
C VAL A 151 -4.41 -15.12 -15.00
N VAL A 152 -4.61 -14.59 -13.79
CA VAL A 152 -4.17 -15.21 -12.53
C VAL A 152 -5.19 -16.25 -12.12
N SER A 153 -4.74 -17.46 -11.75
CA SER A 153 -5.64 -18.49 -11.24
C SER A 153 -6.16 -18.14 -9.84
N HIS A 154 -7.40 -18.58 -9.54
CA HIS A 154 -7.96 -18.42 -8.20
C HIS A 154 -7.12 -19.09 -7.11
N GLU A 155 -6.48 -20.20 -7.43
CA GLU A 155 -5.58 -20.91 -6.52
C GLU A 155 -4.38 -20.05 -6.16
N SER A 156 -3.72 -19.41 -7.15
CA SER A 156 -2.59 -18.51 -6.94
C SER A 156 -2.99 -17.29 -6.11
N ALA A 157 -4.11 -16.65 -6.44
CA ALA A 157 -4.63 -15.48 -5.71
C ALA A 157 -4.99 -15.86 -4.25
N SER A 158 -5.73 -16.95 -4.04
CA SER A 158 -6.10 -17.43 -2.71
C SER A 158 -4.88 -17.84 -1.89
N THR A 159 -3.86 -18.44 -2.53
CA THR A 159 -2.60 -18.79 -1.87
C THR A 159 -1.86 -17.55 -1.41
N ALA A 160 -1.79 -16.50 -2.23
CA ALA A 160 -1.18 -15.24 -1.85
C ALA A 160 -1.91 -14.59 -0.66
N VAL A 161 -3.24 -14.59 -0.65
CA VAL A 161 -4.02 -14.10 0.50
C VAL A 161 -3.78 -14.96 1.74
N ARG A 162 -3.76 -16.30 1.65
CA ARG A 162 -3.43 -17.19 2.80
C ARG A 162 -2.06 -16.89 3.39
N ARG A 163 -1.07 -16.56 2.55
CA ARG A 163 0.25 -16.13 3.01
C ARG A 163 0.18 -14.81 3.76
N SER A 164 -0.65 -13.88 3.29
CA SER A 164 -0.90 -12.61 3.99
C SER A 164 -1.55 -12.80 5.35
N MET A 165 -2.46 -13.81 5.51
CA MET A 165 -3.02 -14.22 6.81
C MET A 165 -1.95 -14.75 7.79
N ASP A 166 -0.83 -15.23 7.25
CA ASP A 166 0.36 -15.69 7.98
C ASP A 166 1.45 -14.62 8.10
N PHE A 167 1.15 -13.35 7.84
CA PHE A 167 2.14 -12.24 7.89
C PHE A 167 3.34 -12.48 6.97
N ARG A 168 3.11 -13.06 5.80
CA ARG A 168 4.09 -13.18 4.72
C ARG A 168 3.70 -12.22 3.62
N HIS A 169 4.65 -11.40 3.21
CA HIS A 169 4.44 -10.46 2.11
C HIS A 169 4.40 -11.22 0.79
N ALA A 170 3.20 -11.45 0.27
CA ALA A 170 2.97 -12.21 -0.95
C ALA A 170 2.69 -11.32 -2.17
N PHE A 171 2.28 -10.08 -1.95
CA PHE A 171 2.03 -9.04 -2.96
C PHE A 171 2.01 -7.66 -2.27
N ASN A 172 2.16 -6.60 -3.06
CA ASN A 172 2.01 -5.24 -2.56
C ASN A 172 0.52 -4.93 -2.34
N PHE A 173 0.17 -4.40 -1.18
CA PHE A 173 -1.23 -4.10 -0.82
C PHE A 173 -1.76 -2.78 -1.39
N ASN A 174 -0.88 -1.92 -1.90
CA ASN A 174 -1.23 -0.58 -2.37
C ASN A 174 -2.39 -0.61 -3.38
N MET A 175 -3.48 0.10 -3.09
CA MET A 175 -4.71 0.05 -3.91
C MET A 175 -4.54 0.64 -5.31
N GLN A 176 -3.59 1.54 -5.54
CA GLN A 176 -3.29 2.07 -6.87
C GLN A 176 -2.78 1.00 -7.85
N LEU A 177 -2.35 -0.16 -7.35
CA LEU A 177 -2.00 -1.32 -8.18
C LEU A 177 -3.23 -2.05 -8.73
N SER A 178 -4.41 -1.82 -8.14
CA SER A 178 -5.63 -2.56 -8.43
C SER A 178 -6.66 -1.67 -9.11
N LEU A 179 -6.94 -1.93 -10.39
CA LEU A 179 -8.13 -1.44 -11.06
C LEU A 179 -9.26 -2.45 -10.79
N VAL A 180 -10.29 -2.04 -10.05
CA VAL A 180 -11.36 -2.92 -9.57
C VAL A 180 -12.68 -2.59 -10.25
N SER A 181 -13.41 -3.59 -10.75
CA SER A 181 -14.72 -3.39 -11.38
C SER A 181 -15.76 -2.92 -10.36
N ARG A 182 -16.62 -1.98 -10.76
CA ARG A 182 -17.76 -1.52 -9.96
C ARG A 182 -18.65 -2.69 -9.56
N ARG A 183 -18.86 -3.63 -10.48
CA ARG A 183 -19.64 -4.85 -10.21
C ARG A 183 -19.10 -5.62 -9.01
N LEU A 184 -17.78 -5.86 -8.93
CA LEU A 184 -17.19 -6.55 -7.78
C LEU A 184 -17.39 -5.75 -6.49
N ILE A 185 -17.16 -4.43 -6.52
CA ILE A 185 -17.35 -3.56 -5.35
C ILE A 185 -18.79 -3.66 -4.84
N ASP A 186 -19.77 -3.63 -5.74
CA ASP A 186 -21.21 -3.72 -5.39
C ASP A 186 -21.56 -5.12 -4.86
N GLU A 187 -20.99 -6.18 -5.40
CA GLU A 187 -21.18 -7.56 -4.90
C GLU A 187 -20.61 -7.76 -3.47
N LEU A 188 -19.66 -6.94 -3.05
CA LEU A 188 -19.06 -7.00 -1.70
C LEU A 188 -19.88 -6.26 -0.63
N ARG A 189 -20.80 -5.35 -1.01
CA ARG A 189 -21.59 -4.52 -0.08
C ARG A 189 -22.32 -5.28 1.04
N PRO A 190 -22.80 -6.53 0.86
CA PRO A 190 -23.44 -7.28 1.97
C PRO A 190 -22.52 -7.50 3.18
N HIS A 191 -21.21 -7.39 3.02
CA HIS A 191 -20.22 -7.50 4.08
C HIS A 191 -19.71 -6.14 4.61
N GLY A 192 -20.40 -5.06 4.24
CA GLY A 192 -20.04 -3.69 4.61
C GLY A 192 -19.37 -2.89 3.49
N ASP A 193 -18.75 -1.80 3.86
CA ASP A 193 -18.04 -0.95 2.92
C ASP A 193 -16.86 -1.67 2.25
N PHE A 194 -16.48 -1.23 1.06
CA PHE A 194 -15.36 -1.82 0.32
C PHE A 194 -14.03 -1.63 1.02
N PHE A 195 -13.80 -0.46 1.61
CA PHE A 195 -12.64 -0.18 2.42
C PHE A 195 -12.96 -0.40 3.89
N GLN A 196 -12.25 -1.30 4.55
CA GLN A 196 -12.42 -1.63 5.96
C GLN A 196 -11.05 -1.70 6.64
N SER A 197 -11.04 -1.67 7.97
CA SER A 197 -9.86 -1.64 8.84
C SER A 197 -9.07 -0.32 8.76
N PRO A 198 -8.20 -0.03 9.73
CA PRO A 198 -7.31 1.14 9.68
C PRO A 198 -6.30 1.15 8.52
N PHE A 199 -6.07 -0.02 7.89
CA PHE A 199 -5.28 -0.18 6.66
C PHE A 199 -6.21 -0.72 5.56
N PRO A 200 -6.99 0.18 4.94
CA PRO A 200 -8.07 -0.21 4.03
C PRO A 200 -7.59 -0.92 2.76
N ASP A 201 -6.40 -0.59 2.30
CA ASP A 201 -5.73 -1.22 1.17
C ASP A 201 -5.43 -2.72 1.41
N PHE A 202 -4.98 -3.08 2.62
CA PHE A 202 -4.69 -4.48 2.99
C PHE A 202 -5.97 -5.32 2.95
N TYR A 203 -7.07 -4.79 3.50
CA TYR A 203 -8.36 -5.47 3.47
C TYR A 203 -8.90 -5.58 2.04
N ALA A 204 -9.04 -4.45 1.35
CA ALA A 204 -9.71 -4.37 0.05
C ALA A 204 -8.98 -5.21 -1.02
N THR A 205 -7.63 -5.17 -1.07
CA THR A 205 -6.86 -5.99 -2.02
C THR A 205 -7.05 -7.49 -1.75
N CYS A 206 -6.99 -7.92 -0.47
CA CYS A 206 -7.22 -9.32 -0.12
C CYS A 206 -8.63 -9.79 -0.53
N VAL A 207 -9.65 -9.01 -0.21
CA VAL A 207 -11.05 -9.37 -0.52
C VAL A 207 -11.30 -9.37 -2.02
N ALA A 208 -10.77 -8.39 -2.75
CA ALA A 208 -10.88 -8.34 -4.20
C ALA A 208 -10.23 -9.59 -4.84
N LEU A 209 -9.02 -9.98 -4.42
CA LEU A 209 -8.34 -11.19 -4.90
C LEU A 209 -9.09 -12.49 -4.58
N LEU A 210 -9.80 -12.56 -3.44
CA LEU A 210 -10.59 -13.75 -3.06
C LEU A 210 -11.89 -13.88 -3.85
N LYS A 211 -12.56 -12.77 -4.13
CA LYS A 211 -13.93 -12.74 -4.66
C LYS A 211 -14.01 -12.48 -6.15
N ALA A 212 -12.96 -11.99 -6.77
CA ALA A 212 -12.93 -11.74 -8.21
C ALA A 212 -13.13 -13.05 -8.98
N ARG A 213 -14.01 -13.05 -9.98
CA ARG A 213 -14.24 -14.17 -10.91
C ARG A 213 -13.12 -14.28 -11.93
N ARG A 214 -12.55 -13.14 -12.32
CA ARG A 214 -11.42 -13.05 -13.25
C ARG A 214 -10.44 -12.00 -12.76
N ILE A 215 -9.19 -12.41 -12.60
CA ILE A 215 -8.07 -11.58 -12.17
C ILE A 215 -7.08 -11.53 -13.32
N VAL A 216 -6.67 -10.34 -13.72
CA VAL A 216 -5.61 -10.13 -14.72
C VAL A 216 -4.40 -9.50 -14.03
N ALA A 217 -3.23 -10.05 -14.26
CA ALA A 217 -1.96 -9.45 -13.91
C ALA A 217 -1.41 -8.64 -15.10
N GLU A 218 -0.98 -7.40 -14.88
CA GLU A 218 -0.17 -6.59 -15.77
C GLU A 218 1.19 -6.34 -15.09
N PRO A 219 2.21 -7.19 -15.32
CA PRO A 219 3.47 -7.12 -14.56
C PRO A 219 4.28 -5.84 -14.80
N ARG A 220 4.06 -5.15 -15.94
CA ARG A 220 4.74 -3.90 -16.24
C ARG A 220 4.27 -2.78 -15.32
N PRO A 221 5.16 -1.86 -14.91
CA PRO A 221 4.77 -0.68 -14.17
C PRO A 221 3.72 0.14 -14.92
N ARG A 222 2.62 0.48 -14.22
CA ARG A 222 1.54 1.34 -14.73
C ARG A 222 1.26 2.52 -13.80
N VAL A 223 1.77 2.45 -12.58
CA VAL A 223 1.62 3.49 -11.57
C VAL A 223 2.95 3.79 -10.91
N VAL A 224 3.06 4.97 -10.31
CA VAL A 224 4.16 5.34 -9.42
C VAL A 224 3.60 5.54 -8.04
N ILE A 225 4.14 4.82 -7.06
CA ILE A 225 3.83 5.02 -5.66
C ILE A 225 4.78 6.10 -5.13
N GLY A 226 4.23 7.22 -4.72
CA GLY A 226 4.97 8.34 -4.16
C GLY A 226 5.11 8.23 -2.64
N VAL A 227 6.28 8.58 -2.12
CA VAL A 227 6.49 8.75 -0.68
C VAL A 227 7.05 10.13 -0.43
N THR A 228 6.24 10.98 0.18
CA THR A 228 6.56 12.37 0.52
C THR A 228 6.84 12.52 2.02
N PRO A 229 7.39 13.66 2.49
CA PRO A 229 7.51 13.95 3.93
C PRO A 229 6.16 14.00 4.68
N LYS A 230 5.04 14.00 3.95
CA LYS A 230 3.67 13.98 4.49
C LYS A 230 2.93 12.66 4.22
N SER A 231 3.62 11.59 3.81
CA SER A 231 3.01 10.25 3.59
C SER A 231 3.16 9.38 4.82
N TYR A 232 2.25 8.40 4.97
CA TYR A 232 2.41 7.38 6.01
C TYR A 232 3.75 6.64 5.91
N GLY A 233 4.22 6.36 4.69
CA GLY A 233 5.52 5.74 4.43
C GLY A 233 6.70 6.50 5.05
N PHE A 234 6.65 7.84 5.09
CA PHE A 234 7.65 8.66 5.75
C PHE A 234 7.72 8.38 7.26
N TYR A 235 6.57 8.34 7.94
CA TYR A 235 6.53 8.06 9.38
C TYR A 235 7.05 6.67 9.70
N HIS A 236 6.73 5.69 8.89
CA HIS A 236 7.23 4.33 9.04
C HIS A 236 8.75 4.24 8.81
N LEU A 237 9.27 4.80 7.72
CA LEU A 237 10.70 4.78 7.38
C LEU A 237 11.56 5.50 8.44
N ASN A 238 11.00 6.54 9.07
CA ASN A 238 11.69 7.34 10.07
C ASN A 238 11.35 6.96 11.52
N GLU A 239 10.68 5.82 11.73
CA GLU A 239 10.31 5.28 13.04
C GLU A 239 9.45 6.21 13.91
N ARG A 240 8.63 7.07 13.26
CA ARG A 240 7.73 8.06 13.88
C ARG A 240 6.31 7.49 14.02
N GLU A 241 6.17 6.37 14.70
CA GLU A 241 4.94 5.57 14.76
C GLU A 241 3.72 6.33 15.33
N GLN A 242 3.91 7.18 16.35
CA GLN A 242 2.82 7.98 16.94
C GLN A 242 2.26 8.99 15.94
N GLU A 243 3.14 9.66 15.19
CA GLU A 243 2.72 10.63 14.18
C GLU A 243 2.02 9.93 13.00
N GLY A 244 2.47 8.71 12.66
CA GLY A 244 1.79 7.87 11.68
C GLY A 244 0.36 7.52 12.10
N ARG A 245 0.10 7.23 13.39
CA ARG A 245 -1.26 7.00 13.92
C ARG A 245 -2.12 8.25 13.85
N ALA A 246 -1.57 9.40 14.24
CA ALA A 246 -2.27 10.68 14.15
C ALA A 246 -2.61 11.04 12.69
N PHE A 247 -1.68 10.77 11.76
CA PHE A 247 -1.88 10.96 10.33
C PHE A 247 -3.08 10.14 9.80
N LEU A 248 -3.19 8.87 10.21
CA LEU A 248 -4.30 7.99 9.81
C LEU A 248 -5.60 8.24 10.60
N ASN A 249 -5.56 9.09 11.64
CA ASN A 249 -6.64 9.30 12.60
C ASN A 249 -7.13 7.99 13.25
N THR A 250 -6.19 7.14 13.66
CA THR A 250 -6.46 5.82 14.24
C THR A 250 -6.14 5.72 15.73
N GLU A 251 -5.90 6.85 16.41
CA GLU A 251 -5.47 6.90 17.82
C GLU A 251 -6.47 6.28 18.80
N HIS A 252 -7.76 6.22 18.44
CA HIS A 252 -8.83 5.75 19.32
C HIS A 252 -8.99 4.22 19.37
N ASN A 253 -8.28 3.46 18.55
CA ASN A 253 -8.36 1.99 18.47
C ASN A 253 -7.31 1.27 19.35
N GLN A 254 -6.89 1.86 20.45
CA GLN A 254 -5.88 1.29 21.36
C GLN A 254 -6.49 0.24 22.31
N GLN A 255 -6.85 -0.91 21.82
CA GLN A 255 -6.87 -2.12 22.66
C GLN A 255 -5.44 -2.65 22.80
N ALA A 256 -5.09 -3.20 23.99
CA ALA A 256 -3.74 -3.64 24.39
C ALA A 256 -2.93 -4.32 23.26
N GLN A 257 -2.22 -3.52 22.51
CA GLN A 257 -1.43 -3.94 21.37
C GLN A 257 -0.02 -4.30 21.82
N LEU A 258 0.60 -5.26 21.15
CA LEU A 258 2.01 -5.57 21.41
C LEU A 258 2.89 -4.41 20.94
N PRO A 259 3.97 -4.08 21.67
CA PRO A 259 4.98 -3.18 21.12
C PRO A 259 5.50 -3.66 19.75
N GLY A 260 5.77 -2.71 18.87
CA GLY A 260 6.24 -3.03 17.53
C GLY A 260 5.88 -1.94 16.52
N THR A 261 5.62 -2.31 15.28
CA THR A 261 5.27 -1.36 14.22
C THR A 261 3.77 -1.28 13.97
N ASN A 262 3.27 -0.08 13.68
CA ASN A 262 1.88 0.17 13.28
C ASN A 262 1.48 -0.59 12.01
N ILE A 263 2.41 -0.83 11.08
CA ILE A 263 2.13 -1.62 9.87
C ILE A 263 1.69 -3.04 10.25
N ASN A 264 2.39 -3.71 11.15
CA ASN A 264 1.97 -5.05 11.57
C ASN A 264 0.65 -5.04 12.33
N GLU A 265 0.36 -3.99 13.10
CA GLU A 265 -0.92 -3.82 13.78
C GLU A 265 -2.06 -3.62 12.80
N GLY A 266 -1.87 -2.72 11.83
CA GLY A 266 -2.84 -2.48 10.76
C GLY A 266 -3.04 -3.72 9.89
N TRP A 267 -1.94 -4.45 9.60
CA TRP A 267 -2.02 -5.74 8.91
C TRP A 267 -2.85 -6.75 9.69
N LEU A 268 -2.63 -6.87 11.02
CA LEU A 268 -3.47 -7.74 11.87
C LEU A 268 -4.95 -7.34 11.76
N GLY A 269 -5.27 -6.06 11.97
CA GLY A 269 -6.65 -5.57 11.91
C GLY A 269 -7.32 -5.84 10.56
N ALA A 270 -6.59 -5.66 9.46
CA ALA A 270 -7.10 -5.97 8.13
C ALA A 270 -7.36 -7.48 7.95
N MET A 271 -6.44 -8.33 8.39
CA MET A 271 -6.62 -9.79 8.29
C MET A 271 -7.72 -10.31 9.22
N GLU A 272 -7.91 -9.71 10.39
CA GLU A 272 -9.04 -10.02 11.28
C GLU A 272 -10.39 -9.63 10.64
N ALA A 273 -10.45 -8.51 9.92
CA ALA A 273 -11.64 -8.13 9.15
C ALA A 273 -11.89 -9.11 7.98
N VAL A 274 -10.84 -9.53 7.26
CA VAL A 274 -10.96 -10.58 6.21
C VAL A 274 -11.44 -11.90 6.82
N GLU A 275 -10.89 -12.32 7.96
CA GLU A 275 -11.35 -13.56 8.67
C GLU A 275 -12.81 -13.44 9.09
N ALA A 276 -13.21 -12.31 9.64
CA ALA A 276 -14.59 -12.10 10.11
C ALA A 276 -15.61 -12.17 8.97
N ASN A 277 -15.31 -11.58 7.83
CA ASN A 277 -16.23 -11.51 6.70
C ASN A 277 -16.18 -12.72 5.78
N TYR A 278 -15.00 -13.33 5.61
CA TYR A 278 -14.77 -14.38 4.58
C TYR A 278 -14.07 -15.63 5.12
N GLY A 279 -13.71 -15.67 6.40
CA GLY A 279 -12.99 -16.78 7.01
C GLY A 279 -13.72 -18.12 6.88
N ALA A 280 -15.03 -18.13 7.06
CA ALA A 280 -15.85 -19.34 6.92
C ALA A 280 -15.94 -19.82 5.47
N GLU A 281 -16.09 -18.90 4.51
CA GLU A 281 -16.24 -19.22 3.08
C GLU A 281 -14.95 -19.81 2.50
N PHE A 282 -13.78 -19.22 2.83
CA PHE A 282 -12.49 -19.61 2.24
C PHE A 282 -11.59 -20.44 3.16
N GLY A 283 -12.07 -20.81 4.35
CA GLY A 283 -11.27 -21.54 5.34
C GLY A 283 -10.05 -20.73 5.81
N LEU A 284 -10.19 -19.40 5.97
CA LEU A 284 -9.11 -18.51 6.36
C LEU A 284 -9.11 -18.27 7.86
N ARG A 285 -7.90 -18.21 8.42
CA ARG A 285 -7.66 -17.80 9.81
C ARG A 285 -6.40 -16.98 9.90
N VAL A 286 -6.46 -15.86 10.63
CA VAL A 286 -5.28 -15.04 10.87
C VAL A 286 -4.34 -15.70 11.89
N SER A 287 -3.07 -15.73 11.58
CA SER A 287 -2.04 -16.33 12.43
C SER A 287 -1.57 -15.35 13.51
N ARG A 288 -2.35 -15.23 14.63
CA ARG A 288 -1.95 -14.41 15.78
C ARG A 288 -0.59 -14.79 16.36
N ARG A 289 -0.23 -16.08 16.27
CA ARG A 289 1.11 -16.55 16.66
C ARG A 289 2.19 -15.91 15.78
N ARG A 290 1.98 -15.87 14.47
CA ARG A 290 2.95 -15.28 13.54
C ARG A 290 3.02 -13.77 13.72
N TYR A 291 1.89 -13.08 13.93
CA TYR A 291 1.85 -11.68 14.30
C TYR A 291 2.74 -11.38 15.51
N ARG A 292 2.60 -12.14 16.61
CA ARG A 292 3.44 -11.98 17.81
C ARG A 292 4.93 -12.15 17.49
N MET A 293 5.26 -13.11 16.62
CA MET A 293 6.65 -13.33 16.18
C MET A 293 7.21 -12.16 15.38
N VAL A 294 6.46 -11.59 14.43
CA VAL A 294 6.95 -10.48 13.63
C VAL A 294 7.06 -9.19 14.44
N GLN A 295 6.12 -8.92 15.36
CA GLN A 295 6.23 -7.80 16.30
C GLN A 295 7.46 -7.95 17.22
N ALA A 296 7.64 -9.10 17.83
CA ALA A 296 8.82 -9.37 18.65
C ALA A 296 10.12 -9.23 17.84
N GLY A 297 10.15 -9.79 16.63
CA GLY A 297 11.28 -9.65 15.72
C GLY A 297 11.61 -8.18 15.43
N HIS A 298 10.61 -7.35 15.21
CA HIS A 298 10.78 -5.91 14.98
C HIS A 298 11.39 -5.22 16.21
N VAL A 299 10.82 -5.40 17.40
CA VAL A 299 11.30 -4.78 18.65
C VAL A 299 12.75 -5.19 18.94
N TYR A 300 13.06 -6.47 18.84
CA TYR A 300 14.43 -6.94 19.07
C TYR A 300 15.41 -6.46 18.00
N THR A 301 14.99 -6.32 16.73
CA THR A 301 15.83 -5.77 15.66
C THR A 301 16.14 -4.30 15.90
N ARG A 302 15.15 -3.48 16.30
CA ARG A 302 15.36 -2.08 16.71
C ARG A 302 16.34 -1.99 17.88
N ARG A 303 16.16 -2.83 18.90
CA ARG A 303 17.08 -2.90 20.04
C ARG A 303 18.49 -3.29 19.62
N PHE A 304 18.62 -4.20 18.67
CA PHE A 304 19.90 -4.60 18.12
C PHE A 304 20.60 -3.44 17.39
N ARG A 305 19.87 -2.66 16.61
CA ARG A 305 20.37 -1.48 15.90
C ARG A 305 20.66 -0.27 16.82
N GLY A 306 20.33 -0.36 18.10
CA GLY A 306 20.53 0.73 19.06
C GLY A 306 19.45 1.82 19.04
N VAL A 307 18.39 1.63 18.26
CA VAL A 307 17.27 2.62 18.12
C VAL A 307 16.14 2.31 19.10
N GLY A 308 15.88 1.02 19.41
CA GLY A 308 14.85 0.58 20.33
C GLY A 308 15.23 0.77 21.80
N SER A 309 14.25 1.16 22.63
CA SER A 309 14.43 1.35 24.06
C SER A 309 14.43 0.00 24.84
N LYS A 310 15.02 0.01 26.05
CA LYS A 310 14.92 -1.14 26.96
C LYS A 310 13.49 -1.32 27.46
N ALA A 311 12.78 -0.22 27.72
CA ALA A 311 11.40 -0.24 28.17
C ALA A 311 10.46 -0.91 27.16
N GLU A 312 10.66 -0.68 25.87
CA GLU A 312 9.89 -1.33 24.78
C GLU A 312 10.07 -2.86 24.79
N VAL A 313 11.31 -3.33 25.02
CA VAL A 313 11.59 -4.78 25.17
C VAL A 313 10.92 -5.34 26.43
N GLU A 314 10.98 -4.64 27.57
CA GLU A 314 10.35 -5.05 28.82
C GLU A 314 8.83 -5.12 28.70
N GLN A 315 8.21 -4.16 28.02
CA GLN A 315 6.77 -4.14 27.72
C GLN A 315 6.39 -5.34 26.81
N LEU A 316 7.14 -5.59 25.74
CA LEU A 316 6.94 -6.76 24.90
C LEU A 316 7.02 -8.05 25.72
N GLU A 317 8.10 -8.23 26.49
CA GLU A 317 8.32 -9.43 27.29
C GLU A 317 7.25 -9.64 28.34
N GLY A 318 6.68 -8.56 28.90
CA GLY A 318 5.51 -8.60 29.78
C GLY A 318 4.27 -9.20 29.12
N SER A 319 4.14 -9.03 27.81
CA SER A 319 3.01 -9.53 27.01
C SER A 319 3.23 -10.93 26.42
N LEU A 320 4.45 -11.49 26.52
CA LEU A 320 4.83 -12.81 26.01
C LEU A 320 4.69 -13.88 27.11
N ASN A 321 4.32 -15.10 26.69
CA ASN A 321 4.41 -16.24 27.60
C ASN A 321 5.88 -16.65 27.83
N ILE A 322 6.13 -17.53 28.80
CA ILE A 322 7.49 -17.92 29.20
C ILE A 322 8.27 -18.57 28.06
N SER A 323 7.63 -19.44 27.27
CA SER A 323 8.29 -20.12 26.14
C SER A 323 8.62 -19.15 25.01
N GLU A 324 7.74 -18.24 24.67
CA GLU A 324 8.00 -17.17 23.67
C GLU A 324 9.16 -16.27 24.13
N ARG A 325 9.13 -15.85 25.40
CA ARG A 325 10.16 -15.00 26.00
C ARG A 325 11.56 -15.66 25.92
N LEU A 326 11.65 -16.93 26.29
CA LEU A 326 12.90 -17.69 26.21
C LEU A 326 13.38 -17.85 24.78
N LEU A 327 12.45 -18.16 23.85
CA LEU A 327 12.75 -18.28 22.42
C LEU A 327 13.33 -16.98 21.85
N PHE A 328 12.65 -15.84 22.08
CA PHE A 328 13.09 -14.56 21.52
C PHE A 328 14.37 -14.03 22.17
N ARG A 329 14.54 -14.17 23.47
CA ARG A 329 15.81 -13.84 24.15
C ARG A 329 16.97 -14.69 23.64
N GLY A 330 16.73 -15.98 23.46
CA GLY A 330 17.74 -16.90 22.89
C GLY A 330 18.11 -16.51 21.46
N ALA A 331 17.10 -16.29 20.59
CA ALA A 331 17.32 -15.85 19.22
C ALA A 331 18.06 -14.51 19.14
N TYR A 332 17.70 -13.53 19.97
CA TYR A 332 18.37 -12.23 20.05
C TYR A 332 19.84 -12.38 20.47
N THR A 333 20.12 -13.22 21.47
CA THR A 333 21.47 -13.46 21.96
C THR A 333 22.35 -14.10 20.88
N VAL A 334 21.80 -15.10 20.18
CA VAL A 334 22.48 -15.76 19.04
C VAL A 334 22.69 -14.76 17.89
N ALA A 335 21.67 -13.97 17.55
CA ALA A 335 21.77 -12.96 16.51
C ALA A 335 22.88 -11.94 16.82
N ARG A 336 22.98 -11.46 18.07
CA ARG A 336 24.06 -10.56 18.50
C ARG A 336 25.47 -11.20 18.39
N ALA A 337 25.58 -12.46 18.70
CA ALA A 337 26.84 -13.18 18.57
C ALA A 337 27.22 -13.32 17.09
N LEU A 338 26.31 -13.77 16.25
CA LEU A 338 26.50 -13.92 14.80
C LEU A 338 26.84 -12.60 14.11
N ALA A 339 26.17 -11.52 14.43
CA ALA A 339 26.40 -10.22 13.82
C ALA A 339 27.82 -9.65 14.10
N ARG A 340 28.52 -10.16 15.13
CA ARG A 340 29.89 -9.77 15.44
C ARG A 340 30.94 -10.52 14.61
N VAL A 341 30.57 -11.69 14.08
CA VAL A 341 31.53 -12.59 13.38
C VAL A 341 31.17 -12.73 11.90
N LEU A 342 29.95 -12.48 11.48
CA LEU A 342 29.56 -12.59 10.08
C LEU A 342 29.85 -11.31 9.29
N PRO A 343 30.31 -11.43 8.01
CA PRO A 343 30.34 -10.29 7.09
C PRO A 343 28.98 -9.62 6.98
N GLN A 344 28.95 -8.27 6.92
CA GLN A 344 27.70 -7.49 6.92
C GLN A 344 26.71 -7.92 5.82
N ARG A 345 27.20 -8.27 4.62
CA ARG A 345 26.34 -8.75 3.52
C ARG A 345 25.63 -10.06 3.87
N LEU A 346 26.36 -11.01 4.47
CA LEU A 346 25.79 -12.31 4.89
C LEU A 346 24.81 -12.14 6.06
N TRP A 347 25.13 -11.26 7.01
CA TRP A 347 24.22 -10.92 8.11
C TRP A 347 22.89 -10.33 7.59
N ASN A 348 22.95 -9.35 6.68
CA ASN A 348 21.78 -8.74 6.08
C ASN A 348 20.90 -9.77 5.34
N PHE A 349 21.52 -10.66 4.57
CA PHE A 349 20.81 -11.75 3.87
C PHE A 349 20.08 -12.68 4.86
N LEU A 350 20.78 -13.17 5.88
CA LEU A 350 20.22 -14.12 6.86
C LEU A 350 19.12 -13.46 7.72
N SER A 351 19.32 -12.23 8.16
CA SER A 351 18.36 -11.52 9.01
C SER A 351 17.06 -11.20 8.25
N ARG A 352 17.14 -10.77 6.99
CA ARG A 352 15.96 -10.56 6.13
C ARG A 352 15.17 -11.85 5.93
N ARG A 353 15.87 -12.96 5.62
CA ARG A 353 15.23 -14.27 5.40
C ARG A 353 14.61 -14.84 6.68
N ALA A 354 15.22 -14.63 7.84
CA ALA A 354 14.71 -15.11 9.12
C ALA A 354 13.40 -14.42 9.53
N LEU A 355 13.27 -13.12 9.25
CA LEU A 355 12.04 -12.36 9.52
C LEU A 355 10.94 -12.68 8.50
N GLY A 356 11.29 -13.02 7.25
CA GLY A 356 10.39 -13.53 6.21
C GLY A 356 9.23 -12.60 5.84
N GLN A 357 9.35 -11.30 6.16
CA GLN A 357 8.28 -10.33 5.90
C GLN A 357 8.35 -9.71 4.51
N TYR A 358 9.55 -9.55 3.97
CA TYR A 358 9.77 -8.92 2.68
C TYR A 358 10.69 -9.80 1.83
N PRO A 359 10.46 -9.89 0.52
CA PRO A 359 11.36 -10.59 -0.39
C PRO A 359 12.77 -9.97 -0.34
N ASP A 360 13.76 -10.75 -0.75
CA ASP A 360 15.11 -10.25 -1.01
C ASP A 360 15.07 -9.34 -2.25
N TRP A 361 14.66 -8.09 -2.03
CA TRP A 361 14.51 -7.11 -3.07
C TRP A 361 15.48 -5.95 -2.81
N ASP A 362 16.48 -5.84 -3.65
CA ASP A 362 17.40 -4.71 -3.72
C ASP A 362 17.35 -4.17 -5.17
N PRO A 363 16.30 -3.40 -5.52
CA PRO A 363 16.14 -2.91 -6.87
C PRO A 363 17.23 -1.92 -7.21
N ALA A 364 17.64 -1.92 -8.47
CA ALA A 364 18.44 -0.83 -9.01
C ALA A 364 17.71 0.50 -8.77
N ARG A 365 18.35 1.42 -8.07
CA ARG A 365 17.79 2.74 -7.75
C ARG A 365 18.37 3.79 -8.66
N GLU A 366 17.53 4.72 -9.09
CA GLU A 366 17.94 5.93 -9.77
C GLU A 366 17.90 7.09 -8.75
N ASP A 367 19.04 7.43 -8.15
CA ASP A 367 19.13 8.45 -7.12
C ASP A 367 19.09 9.88 -7.68
N GLY A 368 18.34 10.77 -7.00
CA GLY A 368 18.44 12.23 -7.13
C GLY A 368 18.12 12.83 -8.50
N ARG A 369 17.32 12.14 -9.35
CA ARG A 369 17.05 12.61 -10.73
C ARG A 369 15.79 13.43 -10.86
N TYR A 370 14.87 13.37 -9.90
CA TYR A 370 13.53 13.96 -10.00
C TYR A 370 13.20 14.77 -8.77
N ALA A 371 12.67 15.97 -8.95
CA ALA A 371 12.21 16.82 -7.87
C ALA A 371 10.79 16.47 -7.42
N ASN A 372 9.96 15.93 -8.33
CA ASN A 372 8.57 15.58 -8.09
C ASN A 372 8.10 14.43 -9.00
N ILE A 373 6.90 13.93 -8.74
CA ILE A 373 6.35 12.76 -9.44
C ILE A 373 5.96 13.09 -10.90
N LEU A 374 5.66 14.35 -11.21
CA LEU A 374 5.34 14.76 -12.59
C LEU A 374 6.55 14.66 -13.52
N GLU A 375 7.76 14.96 -13.02
CA GLU A 375 8.99 14.74 -13.77
C GLU A 375 9.24 13.26 -14.10
N VAL A 376 8.85 12.35 -13.19
CA VAL A 376 8.88 10.90 -13.44
C VAL A 376 7.91 10.56 -14.58
N PHE A 377 6.69 11.10 -14.55
CA PHE A 377 5.69 10.92 -15.61
C PHE A 377 6.21 11.40 -16.96
N GLU A 378 6.72 12.63 -17.06
CA GLU A 378 7.21 13.25 -18.30
C GLU A 378 8.35 12.45 -18.96
N ARG A 379 9.24 11.91 -18.12
CA ARG A 379 10.31 11.06 -18.65
C ARG A 379 9.80 9.76 -19.24
N GLN A 380 8.81 9.13 -18.60
CA GLN A 380 8.21 7.89 -19.11
C GLN A 380 7.42 8.17 -20.40
N GLU A 381 6.77 9.32 -20.53
CA GLU A 381 6.12 9.78 -21.76
C GLU A 381 7.12 9.87 -22.91
N GLY A 382 8.28 10.51 -22.71
CA GLY A 382 9.34 10.62 -23.70
C GLY A 382 10.01 9.29 -24.09
N THR A 383 9.91 8.26 -23.26
CA THR A 383 10.45 6.92 -23.53
C THR A 383 9.46 6.06 -24.32
N SER A 384 8.17 6.25 -24.14
CA SER A 384 7.10 5.52 -24.84
C SER A 384 6.94 5.96 -26.31
N LEU A 385 7.50 7.12 -26.69
CA LEU A 385 7.47 7.67 -28.03
C LEU A 385 8.69 7.27 -28.88
N LYS A 386 9.63 6.52 -28.35
CA LYS A 386 10.79 5.95 -29.04
C LYS A 386 10.65 4.44 -29.21
#